data_5186a6520f9031d7296e907b95daeaec
#
_entry.id   5186a6520f9031d7296e907b95daeaec
#
_cell.length_a   1.000
_cell.length_b   1.000
_cell.length_c   1.000
_cell.angle_alpha   90.00
_cell.angle_beta   90.00
_cell.angle_gamma   90.00
#
_symmetry.space_group_name_H-M   'P 1'
#
loop_
_entity.id
_entity.type
_entity.pdbx_description
1 polymer ?
#
loop_
_entity_poly.entity_id
_entity_poly.type
_entity_poly.pdbx_seq_one_letter_code
_entity_poly.pdbx_strand_id
1 'polypeptide(L)'
;MFNTIMENKKLNEQLNKMKSLMIEQEVQEDMLDDIKDYLYGKVQGVSSKLGKAFDSLLDTGDSSEVSSSFTVPDEKPEDLSQEEKLKLFSTVKNDDDFYKAILFGIGAPTSKHNIDFLKLWRIAEMGTEGMNKKKVTATNNPLNTTFNYSLDRESKNYNSVGVKHYSKPEYGVDATIKTLKNGYYNCIVQSLRDGKSFNEIAGCRTRDGKKGELDVWGTTSKGMMSVIERFKGREDTARKIDQQIPE
;
A
#
# COMPACT_ATOMS: atom_id res chain seq x y z
N MET A 1 3.74 -73.53 16.40
CA MET A 1 2.47 -73.01 15.81
C MET A 1 1.97 -71.71 16.44
N PHE A 2 1.98 -71.53 17.77
CA PHE A 2 1.52 -70.30 18.42
C PHE A 2 2.34 -69.03 18.10
N ASN A 3 3.67 -69.14 17.98
CA ASN A 3 4.54 -67.99 17.69
C ASN A 3 4.27 -67.36 16.28
N THR A 4 4.03 -68.20 15.26
CA THR A 4 3.75 -67.74 13.91
C THR A 4 2.42 -66.96 13.81
N ILE A 5 1.42 -67.31 14.61
CA ILE A 5 0.13 -66.62 14.64
C ILE A 5 0.27 -65.23 15.28
N MET A 6 1.06 -65.10 16.34
CA MET A 6 1.33 -63.82 17.00
C MET A 6 2.13 -62.85 16.13
N GLU A 7 3.12 -63.35 15.37
CA GLU A 7 3.93 -62.57 14.45
C GLU A 7 3.07 -62.07 13.29
N ASN A 8 2.21 -62.91 12.71
CA ASN A 8 1.29 -62.48 11.64
C ASN A 8 0.29 -61.42 12.09
N LYS A 9 -0.20 -61.48 13.34
CA LYS A 9 -1.09 -60.49 13.91
C LYS A 9 -0.39 -59.14 14.04
N LYS A 10 0.84 -59.13 14.56
CA LYS A 10 1.66 -57.92 14.72
C LYS A 10 2.03 -57.28 13.39
N LEU A 11 2.32 -58.10 12.36
CA LEU A 11 2.60 -57.67 11.02
C LEU A 11 1.37 -56.99 10.37
N ASN A 12 0.17 -57.57 10.51
CA ASN A 12 -1.07 -57.00 10.03
C ASN A 12 -1.43 -55.68 10.72
N GLU A 13 -1.19 -55.55 12.03
CA GLU A 13 -1.38 -54.30 12.75
C GLU A 13 -0.43 -53.17 12.22
N GLN A 14 0.82 -53.52 11.96
CA GLN A 14 1.79 -52.57 11.36
C GLN A 14 1.38 -52.18 9.95
N LEU A 15 0.92 -53.12 9.13
CA LEU A 15 0.49 -52.85 7.75
C LEU A 15 -0.76 -51.93 7.73
N ASN A 16 -1.71 -52.15 8.63
CA ASN A 16 -2.89 -51.28 8.74
C ASN A 16 -2.50 -49.86 9.22
N LYS A 17 -1.55 -49.74 10.14
CA LYS A 17 -1.05 -48.45 10.60
C LYS A 17 -0.32 -47.68 9.45
N MET A 18 0.49 -48.37 8.67
CA MET A 18 1.13 -47.80 7.50
C MET A 18 0.13 -47.34 6.43
N LYS A 19 -0.91 -48.15 6.15
CA LYS A 19 -1.98 -47.76 5.22
C LYS A 19 -2.72 -46.52 5.72
N SER A 20 -3.03 -46.41 7.01
CA SER A 20 -3.68 -45.25 7.59
C SER A 20 -2.82 -43.99 7.44
N LEU A 21 -1.51 -44.08 7.70
CA LEU A 21 -0.57 -42.97 7.53
C LEU A 21 -0.42 -42.54 6.06
N MET A 22 -0.42 -43.49 5.13
CA MET A 22 -0.37 -43.19 3.67
C MET A 22 -1.65 -42.48 3.23
N ILE A 23 -2.84 -42.91 3.70
CA ILE A 23 -4.10 -42.23 3.38
C ILE A 23 -4.12 -40.82 3.98
N GLU A 24 -3.65 -40.64 5.23
CA GLU A 24 -3.54 -39.30 5.82
C GLU A 24 -2.58 -38.41 5.05
N GLN A 25 -1.49 -38.92 4.53
CA GLN A 25 -0.52 -38.19 3.71
C GLN A 25 -1.12 -37.81 2.36
N GLU A 26 -1.80 -38.73 1.66
CA GLU A 26 -2.48 -38.51 0.38
C GLU A 26 -3.60 -37.45 0.52
N VAL A 27 -4.40 -37.50 1.60
CA VAL A 27 -5.43 -36.48 1.92
C VAL A 27 -4.79 -35.14 2.23
N GLN A 28 -3.60 -35.07 2.85
CA GLN A 28 -2.88 -33.82 3.06
C GLN A 28 -2.33 -33.24 1.76
N GLU A 29 -1.84 -34.07 0.85
CA GLU A 29 -1.36 -33.62 -0.47
C GLU A 29 -2.50 -33.08 -1.34
N ASP A 30 -3.63 -33.79 -1.43
CA ASP A 30 -4.83 -33.34 -2.13
C ASP A 30 -5.37 -32.03 -1.55
N MET A 31 -5.41 -31.90 -0.22
CA MET A 31 -5.85 -30.67 0.47
C MET A 31 -4.88 -29.51 0.23
N LEU A 32 -3.58 -29.78 0.13
CA LEU A 32 -2.56 -28.77 -0.20
C LEU A 32 -2.69 -28.31 -1.65
N ASP A 33 -3.02 -29.19 -2.57
CA ASP A 33 -3.21 -28.85 -3.99
C ASP A 33 -4.52 -28.05 -4.17
N ASP A 34 -5.61 -28.43 -3.52
CA ASP A 34 -6.85 -27.64 -3.45
C ASP A 34 -6.61 -26.25 -2.85
N ILE A 35 -5.80 -26.14 -1.80
CA ILE A 35 -5.41 -24.85 -1.21
C ILE A 35 -4.54 -24.05 -2.19
N LYS A 36 -3.60 -24.68 -2.89
CA LYS A 36 -2.78 -24.02 -3.92
C LYS A 36 -3.65 -23.49 -5.06
N ASP A 37 -4.56 -24.30 -5.58
CA ASP A 37 -5.46 -23.91 -6.67
C ASP A 37 -6.43 -22.79 -6.24
N TYR A 38 -6.97 -22.86 -5.01
CA TYR A 38 -7.77 -21.80 -4.43
C TYR A 38 -6.96 -20.50 -4.27
N LEU A 39 -5.73 -20.58 -3.76
CA LEU A 39 -4.84 -19.42 -3.62
C LEU A 39 -4.41 -18.88 -4.98
N TYR A 40 -4.12 -19.75 -5.96
CA TYR A 40 -3.72 -19.35 -7.30
C TYR A 40 -4.86 -18.67 -8.07
N GLY A 41 -6.09 -19.22 -7.98
CA GLY A 41 -7.29 -18.60 -8.53
C GLY A 41 -7.62 -17.25 -7.86
N LYS A 42 -7.43 -17.17 -6.54
CA LYS A 42 -7.58 -15.92 -5.79
C LYS A 42 -6.52 -14.87 -6.18
N VAL A 43 -5.27 -15.29 -6.37
CA VAL A 43 -4.17 -14.42 -6.80
C VAL A 43 -4.39 -13.92 -8.22
N GLN A 44 -4.86 -14.74 -9.15
CA GLN A 44 -5.18 -14.32 -10.52
C GLN A 44 -6.38 -13.37 -10.57
N GLY A 45 -7.44 -13.67 -9.84
CA GLY A 45 -8.62 -12.79 -9.72
C GLY A 45 -8.29 -11.44 -9.10
N VAL A 46 -7.39 -11.42 -8.12
CA VAL A 46 -6.83 -10.22 -7.49
C VAL A 46 -5.96 -9.45 -8.48
N SER A 47 -5.12 -10.13 -9.27
CA SER A 47 -4.26 -9.50 -10.28
C SER A 47 -5.05 -8.74 -11.34
N SER A 48 -6.16 -9.32 -11.85
CA SER A 48 -6.99 -8.67 -12.87
C SER A 48 -7.77 -7.47 -12.33
N LYS A 49 -8.21 -7.52 -11.07
CA LYS A 49 -8.95 -6.44 -10.42
C LYS A 49 -8.03 -5.30 -9.96
N LEU A 50 -6.83 -5.63 -9.46
CA LEU A 50 -5.77 -4.66 -9.24
C LEU A 50 -5.39 -3.96 -10.55
N GLY A 51 -5.33 -4.72 -11.63
CA GLY A 51 -5.10 -4.21 -12.97
C GLY A 51 -6.07 -3.08 -13.33
N LYS A 52 -7.37 -3.33 -13.24
CA LYS A 52 -8.42 -2.36 -13.58
C LYS A 52 -8.44 -1.12 -12.68
N ALA A 53 -8.19 -1.28 -11.36
CA ALA A 53 -8.12 -0.15 -10.45
C ALA A 53 -6.83 0.67 -10.66
N PHE A 54 -5.74 0.01 -11.02
CA PHE A 54 -4.50 0.64 -11.44
C PHE A 54 -4.70 1.44 -12.73
N ASP A 55 -5.39 0.86 -13.72
CA ASP A 55 -5.76 1.52 -14.96
C ASP A 55 -6.64 2.76 -14.69
N SER A 56 -7.64 2.64 -13.82
CA SER A 56 -8.49 3.77 -13.43
C SER A 56 -7.76 4.88 -12.66
N LEU A 57 -6.68 4.57 -11.95
CA LEU A 57 -5.87 5.56 -11.22
C LEU A 57 -4.73 6.17 -12.07
N LEU A 58 -4.27 5.42 -13.09
CA LEU A 58 -3.26 5.90 -14.03
C LEU A 58 -3.91 6.49 -15.30
N ASP A 59 -5.11 6.05 -15.66
CA ASP A 59 -5.89 6.50 -16.82
C ASP A 59 -6.53 7.90 -16.62
N THR A 60 -6.22 8.56 -15.49
CA THR A 60 -6.33 10.03 -15.41
C THR A 60 -5.30 10.72 -16.31
N GLY A 61 -4.66 9.96 -17.19
CA GLY A 61 -3.81 10.42 -18.29
C GLY A 61 -4.57 10.99 -19.50
N ASP A 62 -5.90 11.07 -19.43
CA ASP A 62 -6.61 11.96 -20.33
C ASP A 62 -6.27 13.39 -19.90
N SER A 63 -5.64 14.08 -20.84
CA SER A 63 -5.21 15.48 -20.81
C SER A 63 -6.38 16.48 -20.76
N SER A 64 -7.44 16.18 -20.04
CA SER A 64 -8.21 17.23 -19.40
C SER A 64 -7.34 17.69 -18.22
N GLU A 65 -6.59 18.77 -18.43
CA GLU A 65 -5.97 19.56 -17.37
C GLU A 65 -7.00 19.81 -16.28
N VAL A 66 -7.12 18.85 -15.31
CA VAL A 66 -7.70 19.17 -14.02
C VAL A 66 -6.70 20.16 -13.43
N SER A 67 -6.93 21.43 -13.68
CA SER A 67 -6.12 22.53 -13.19
C SER A 67 -5.86 22.29 -11.72
N SER A 68 -4.62 21.92 -11.40
CA SER A 68 -4.19 21.73 -10.01
C SER A 68 -4.51 23.03 -9.27
N SER A 69 -5.32 22.94 -8.25
CA SER A 69 -5.68 24.10 -7.43
C SER A 69 -4.62 24.41 -6.38
N PHE A 70 -3.76 23.44 -6.06
CA PHE A 70 -2.65 23.63 -5.14
C PHE A 70 -1.41 24.12 -5.89
N THR A 71 -1.04 25.37 -5.64
CA THR A 71 0.21 25.96 -6.12
C THR A 71 1.24 25.88 -5.01
N VAL A 72 2.39 25.27 -5.33
CA VAL A 72 3.53 25.20 -4.39
C VAL A 72 4.11 26.61 -4.26
N PRO A 73 4.19 27.19 -3.05
CA PRO A 73 4.81 28.50 -2.85
C PRO A 73 6.35 28.41 -3.00
N ASP A 74 6.96 29.55 -3.27
CA ASP A 74 8.43 29.68 -3.31
C ASP A 74 9.05 29.62 -1.90
N GLU A 75 8.28 30.00 -0.87
CA GLU A 75 8.69 29.94 0.52
C GLU A 75 8.84 28.48 0.99
N LYS A 76 9.77 28.26 1.89
CA LYS A 76 9.92 26.94 2.50
C LYS A 76 8.83 26.69 3.55
N PRO A 77 8.42 25.42 3.74
CA PRO A 77 7.38 25.11 4.71
C PRO A 77 7.74 25.49 6.16
N GLU A 78 9.02 25.53 6.51
CA GLU A 78 9.50 25.98 7.84
C GLU A 78 9.32 27.48 8.07
N ASP A 79 9.27 28.29 7.02
CA ASP A 79 9.15 29.75 7.11
C ASP A 79 7.69 30.20 7.28
N LEU A 80 6.73 29.32 6.98
CA LEU A 80 5.30 29.60 7.14
C LEU A 80 4.81 29.32 8.56
N SER A 81 3.97 30.20 9.07
CA SER A 81 3.20 29.96 10.30
C SER A 81 2.19 28.82 10.12
N GLN A 82 1.68 28.29 11.22
CA GLN A 82 0.64 27.23 11.17
C GLN A 82 -0.63 27.71 10.46
N GLU A 83 -1.03 28.96 10.64
CA GLU A 83 -2.21 29.55 10.02
C GLU A 83 -2.03 29.67 8.50
N GLU A 84 -0.87 30.15 8.03
CA GLU A 84 -0.54 30.24 6.61
C GLU A 84 -0.51 28.85 5.96
N LYS A 85 0.06 27.85 6.63
CA LYS A 85 0.00 26.45 6.17
C LYS A 85 -1.44 25.95 6.00
N LEU A 86 -2.29 26.12 7.00
CA LEU A 86 -3.69 25.70 6.92
C LEU A 86 -4.44 26.44 5.81
N LYS A 87 -4.21 27.74 5.64
CA LYS A 87 -4.78 28.51 4.54
C LYS A 87 -4.32 27.97 3.18
N LEU A 88 -3.03 27.67 3.03
CA LEU A 88 -2.47 27.07 1.82
C LEU A 88 -3.10 25.69 1.56
N PHE A 89 -3.14 24.82 2.56
CA PHE A 89 -3.68 23.46 2.41
C PHE A 89 -5.21 23.44 2.18
N SER A 90 -5.94 24.50 2.52
CA SER A 90 -7.36 24.61 2.23
C SER A 90 -7.67 24.73 0.72
N THR A 91 -6.67 25.00 -0.11
CA THR A 91 -6.80 25.03 -1.57
C THR A 91 -6.81 23.65 -2.22
N VAL A 92 -6.47 22.59 -1.48
CA VAL A 92 -6.46 21.20 -1.94
C VAL A 92 -7.86 20.74 -2.32
N LYS A 93 -8.03 20.25 -3.56
CA LYS A 93 -9.35 19.82 -4.08
C LYS A 93 -9.39 18.37 -4.54
N ASN A 94 -8.24 17.78 -4.80
CA ASN A 94 -8.10 16.42 -5.32
C ASN A 94 -6.89 15.71 -4.70
N ASP A 95 -6.71 14.44 -5.03
CA ASP A 95 -5.64 13.63 -4.47
C ASP A 95 -4.24 14.13 -4.91
N ASP A 96 -4.07 14.60 -6.12
CA ASP A 96 -2.78 15.12 -6.60
C ASP A 96 -2.38 16.39 -5.85
N ASP A 97 -3.32 17.29 -5.61
CA ASP A 97 -3.12 18.44 -4.74
C ASP A 97 -2.74 18.02 -3.33
N PHE A 98 -3.40 16.97 -2.80
CA PHE A 98 -3.12 16.43 -1.48
C PHE A 98 -1.67 15.92 -1.39
N TYR A 99 -1.20 15.17 -2.39
CA TYR A 99 0.17 14.66 -2.41
C TYR A 99 1.19 15.79 -2.56
N LYS A 100 0.92 16.79 -3.42
CA LYS A 100 1.77 17.99 -3.53
C LYS A 100 1.88 18.72 -2.21
N ALA A 101 0.76 18.92 -1.51
CA ALA A 101 0.72 19.58 -0.22
C ALA A 101 1.51 18.82 0.86
N ILE A 102 1.43 17.48 0.90
CA ILE A 102 2.25 16.66 1.79
C ILE A 102 3.73 16.82 1.47
N LEU A 103 4.11 16.65 0.19
CA LEU A 103 5.51 16.76 -0.23
C LEU A 103 6.08 18.13 0.12
N PHE A 104 5.35 19.21 -0.17
CA PHE A 104 5.72 20.55 0.28
C PHE A 104 5.91 20.58 1.79
N GLY A 105 4.93 20.14 2.57
CA GLY A 105 4.97 20.21 4.04
C GLY A 105 6.09 19.41 4.70
N ILE A 106 6.58 18.34 4.06
CA ILE A 106 7.77 17.62 4.51
C ILE A 106 9.08 18.14 3.92
N GLY A 107 9.03 19.16 3.05
CA GLY A 107 10.19 19.74 2.38
C GLY A 107 10.80 18.84 1.29
N ALA A 108 9.98 18.01 0.65
CA ALA A 108 10.37 17.16 -0.48
C ALA A 108 9.93 17.78 -1.82
N PRO A 109 10.68 17.54 -2.92
CA PRO A 109 10.27 18.01 -4.25
C PRO A 109 8.90 17.46 -4.66
N THR A 110 8.05 18.33 -5.23
CA THR A 110 6.72 17.96 -5.78
C THR A 110 6.83 17.38 -7.19
N SER A 111 7.87 16.60 -7.43
CA SER A 111 8.12 15.94 -8.71
C SER A 111 7.06 14.87 -9.00
N LYS A 112 6.82 14.59 -10.29
CA LYS A 112 5.98 13.47 -10.71
C LYS A 112 6.39 12.16 -10.03
N HIS A 113 7.70 11.90 -9.92
CA HIS A 113 8.24 10.71 -9.25
C HIS A 113 7.74 10.57 -7.80
N ASN A 114 7.85 11.63 -7.00
CA ASN A 114 7.41 11.58 -5.60
C ASN A 114 5.87 11.48 -5.48
N ILE A 115 5.13 12.16 -6.36
CA ILE A 115 3.66 12.06 -6.44
C ILE A 115 3.25 10.62 -6.78
N ASP A 116 3.88 10.02 -7.79
CA ASP A 116 3.62 8.63 -8.17
C ASP A 116 3.92 7.65 -7.02
N PHE A 117 4.99 7.87 -6.26
CA PHE A 117 5.25 7.06 -5.06
C PHE A 117 4.10 7.14 -4.04
N LEU A 118 3.60 8.33 -3.75
CA LEU A 118 2.47 8.48 -2.81
C LEU A 118 1.17 7.87 -3.35
N LYS A 119 0.93 7.92 -4.66
CA LYS A 119 -0.17 7.19 -5.33
C LYS A 119 -0.03 5.68 -5.15
N LEU A 120 1.16 5.14 -5.38
CA LEU A 120 1.45 3.71 -5.18
C LEU A 120 1.28 3.32 -3.71
N TRP A 121 1.68 4.17 -2.78
CA TRP A 121 1.46 3.94 -1.35
C TRP A 121 -0.03 3.87 -1.03
N ARG A 122 -0.83 4.82 -1.53
CA ARG A 122 -2.29 4.73 -1.37
C ARG A 122 -2.86 3.43 -1.93
N ILE A 123 -2.40 2.99 -3.10
CA ILE A 123 -2.83 1.70 -3.68
C ILE A 123 -2.49 0.54 -2.73
N ALA A 124 -1.30 0.53 -2.16
CA ALA A 124 -0.89 -0.48 -1.20
C ALA A 124 -1.74 -0.46 0.09
N GLU A 125 -2.13 0.74 0.56
CA GLU A 125 -3.03 0.93 1.71
C GLU A 125 -4.46 0.40 1.47
N MET A 126 -4.99 0.58 0.26
CA MET A 126 -6.34 0.11 -0.06
C MET A 126 -6.43 -1.41 -0.06
N GLY A 127 -5.33 -2.12 -0.25
CA GLY A 127 -5.28 -3.57 -0.37
C GLY A 127 -6.19 -4.10 -1.48
N THR A 128 -6.19 -5.41 -1.66
CA THR A 128 -7.00 -6.07 -2.70
C THR A 128 -8.50 -6.04 -2.43
N GLU A 129 -8.91 -5.97 -1.17
CA GLU A 129 -10.33 -5.87 -0.79
C GLU A 129 -10.91 -4.47 -0.99
N GLY A 130 -10.12 -3.43 -0.80
CA GLY A 130 -10.53 -2.02 -0.98
C GLY A 130 -10.85 -1.70 -2.44
N MET A 131 -10.15 -2.35 -3.37
CA MET A 131 -10.34 -2.17 -4.81
C MET A 131 -11.62 -2.82 -5.37
N ASN A 132 -12.16 -3.81 -4.68
CA ASN A 132 -13.30 -4.60 -5.15
C ASN A 132 -14.67 -4.08 -4.70
N LYS A 133 -14.68 -3.25 -3.69
CA LYS A 133 -15.88 -2.58 -3.20
C LYS A 133 -15.67 -1.10 -3.50
N LYS A 134 -16.72 -0.37 -3.91
CA LYS A 134 -16.77 1.09 -3.80
C LYS A 134 -16.65 1.45 -2.30
N LYS A 135 -15.50 1.11 -1.71
CA LYS A 135 -15.23 1.35 -0.31
C LYS A 135 -15.07 2.84 -0.18
N VAL A 136 -15.92 3.44 0.59
CA VAL A 136 -15.76 4.80 1.06
C VAL A 136 -14.37 4.89 1.66
N THR A 137 -13.48 5.63 1.02
CA THR A 137 -12.15 5.93 1.58
C THR A 137 -12.32 6.90 2.73
N ALA A 138 -11.39 6.91 3.66
CA ALA A 138 -11.41 7.90 4.73
C ALA A 138 -11.37 9.32 4.14
N THR A 139 -12.34 10.16 4.52
CA THR A 139 -12.48 11.51 3.96
C THR A 139 -11.26 12.36 4.31
N ASN A 140 -10.70 13.06 3.32
CA ASN A 140 -9.52 13.91 3.46
C ASN A 140 -8.31 13.20 4.08
N ASN A 141 -8.16 11.88 3.84
CA ASN A 141 -7.11 11.06 4.43
C ASN A 141 -6.68 9.90 3.51
N PRO A 142 -6.11 10.18 2.34
CA PRO A 142 -5.80 9.16 1.33
C PRO A 142 -4.71 8.17 1.77
N LEU A 143 -3.87 8.54 2.74
CA LEU A 143 -2.81 7.67 3.28
C LEU A 143 -3.18 7.01 4.62
N ASN A 144 -4.45 7.06 5.03
CA ASN A 144 -4.97 6.35 6.21
C ASN A 144 -4.27 6.68 7.54
N THR A 145 -3.80 7.93 7.73
CA THR A 145 -3.21 8.32 9.02
C THR A 145 -4.21 8.20 10.16
N THR A 146 -3.70 7.82 11.34
CA THR A 146 -4.49 7.70 12.59
C THR A 146 -4.33 8.91 13.51
N PHE A 147 -3.62 9.95 13.05
CA PHE A 147 -3.27 11.11 13.87
C PHE A 147 -4.52 11.84 14.39
N ASN A 148 -4.61 12.00 15.71
CA ASN A 148 -5.69 12.76 16.33
C ASN A 148 -5.38 14.26 16.25
N TYR A 149 -6.01 14.96 15.27
CA TYR A 149 -5.74 16.35 15.00
C TYR A 149 -6.58 17.25 15.91
N SER A 150 -5.94 17.92 16.86
CA SER A 150 -6.63 18.69 17.92
C SER A 150 -7.50 19.85 17.43
N LEU A 151 -7.20 20.41 16.25
CA LEU A 151 -7.99 21.49 15.63
C LEU A 151 -9.23 20.97 14.90
N ASP A 152 -9.29 19.67 14.60
CA ASP A 152 -10.45 19.03 13.97
C ASP A 152 -11.35 18.36 15.01
N ARG A 153 -12.24 19.14 15.61
CA ARG A 153 -13.20 18.63 16.60
C ARG A 153 -14.27 17.72 16.01
N GLU A 154 -14.42 17.72 14.69
CA GLU A 154 -15.41 16.93 13.96
C GLU A 154 -14.80 15.62 13.43
N SER A 155 -13.49 15.41 13.59
CA SER A 155 -12.83 14.19 13.15
C SER A 155 -13.42 12.96 13.83
N LYS A 156 -13.61 11.89 13.03
CA LYS A 156 -14.18 10.61 13.50
C LYS A 156 -13.30 9.46 13.06
N ASN A 157 -13.34 8.36 13.82
CA ASN A 157 -12.71 7.15 13.36
C ASN A 157 -13.43 6.58 12.14
N TYR A 158 -12.68 6.32 11.08
CA TYR A 158 -13.15 5.61 9.89
C TYR A 158 -13.33 4.11 10.15
N ASN A 159 -12.45 3.54 10.98
CA ASN A 159 -12.43 2.12 11.29
C ASN A 159 -11.97 1.86 12.75
N SER A 160 -12.00 0.59 13.15
CA SER A 160 -11.62 0.16 14.50
C SER A 160 -10.13 0.31 14.83
N VAL A 161 -9.25 0.43 13.83
CA VAL A 161 -7.80 0.66 14.03
C VAL A 161 -7.45 2.14 14.15
N GLY A 162 -8.46 3.03 14.07
CA GLY A 162 -8.31 4.45 14.38
C GLY A 162 -7.94 5.34 13.19
N VAL A 163 -7.98 4.85 11.95
CA VAL A 163 -7.89 5.73 10.76
C VAL A 163 -8.94 6.83 10.87
N LYS A 164 -8.58 8.05 10.53
CA LYS A 164 -9.47 9.22 10.74
C LYS A 164 -10.16 9.67 9.45
N HIS A 165 -11.41 10.08 9.58
CA HIS A 165 -12.02 11.05 8.69
C HIS A 165 -11.67 12.45 9.18
N TYR A 166 -11.16 13.30 8.33
CA TYR A 166 -10.96 14.71 8.66
C TYR A 166 -12.10 15.55 8.04
N SER A 167 -12.55 16.56 8.78
CA SER A 167 -13.66 17.41 8.33
C SER A 167 -13.28 18.32 7.16
N LYS A 168 -11.97 18.64 7.04
CA LYS A 168 -11.43 19.53 6.00
C LYS A 168 -10.12 18.98 5.41
N PRO A 169 -9.83 19.30 4.13
CA PRO A 169 -8.58 18.85 3.48
C PRO A 169 -7.34 19.31 4.23
N GLU A 170 -7.28 20.56 4.67
CA GLU A 170 -6.14 21.13 5.38
C GLU A 170 -5.80 20.38 6.67
N TYR A 171 -6.81 19.84 7.36
CA TYR A 171 -6.59 19.05 8.58
C TYR A 171 -6.00 17.67 8.25
N GLY A 172 -6.47 17.05 7.17
CA GLY A 172 -5.93 15.77 6.71
C GLY A 172 -4.49 15.88 6.21
N VAL A 173 -4.19 16.93 5.45
CA VAL A 173 -2.82 17.23 4.98
C VAL A 173 -1.89 17.43 6.17
N ASP A 174 -2.22 18.35 7.07
CA ASP A 174 -1.36 18.68 8.22
C ASP A 174 -1.20 17.50 9.19
N ALA A 175 -2.26 16.73 9.41
CA ALA A 175 -2.21 15.49 10.20
C ALA A 175 -1.26 14.46 9.58
N THR A 176 -1.30 14.30 8.25
CA THR A 176 -0.39 13.39 7.54
C THR A 176 1.06 13.87 7.62
N ILE A 177 1.31 15.17 7.42
CA ILE A 177 2.65 15.77 7.58
C ILE A 177 3.18 15.56 9.00
N LYS A 178 2.37 15.81 10.02
CA LYS A 178 2.76 15.60 11.43
C LYS A 178 3.07 14.13 11.71
N THR A 179 2.31 13.21 11.13
CA THR A 179 2.60 11.78 11.24
C THR A 179 3.95 11.45 10.61
N LEU A 180 4.22 11.91 9.39
CA LEU A 180 5.50 11.66 8.71
C LEU A 180 6.69 12.28 9.45
N LYS A 181 6.49 13.42 10.12
CA LYS A 181 7.54 14.15 10.89
C LYS A 181 7.63 13.74 12.36
N ASN A 182 6.94 12.71 12.81
CA ASN A 182 6.93 12.29 14.22
C ASN A 182 8.20 11.52 14.68
N GLY A 183 9.15 11.30 13.77
CA GLY A 183 10.41 10.62 14.06
C GLY A 183 10.44 9.12 13.71
N TYR A 184 9.28 8.50 13.42
CA TYR A 184 9.22 7.09 13.01
C TYR A 184 9.45 6.87 11.52
N TYR A 185 9.34 7.94 10.69
CA TYR A 185 9.37 7.87 9.21
C TYR A 185 10.51 8.71 8.61
N ASN A 186 11.61 8.87 9.36
CA ASN A 186 12.70 9.74 8.97
C ASN A 186 13.40 9.29 7.67
N CYS A 187 13.53 7.98 7.47
CA CYS A 187 14.15 7.44 6.26
C CYS A 187 13.26 7.69 5.03
N ILE A 188 11.94 7.44 5.12
CA ILE A 188 10.99 7.73 4.03
C ILE A 188 11.02 9.22 3.69
N VAL A 189 10.91 10.10 4.70
CA VAL A 189 10.93 11.55 4.50
C VAL A 189 12.22 12.00 3.84
N GLN A 190 13.39 11.51 4.33
CA GLN A 190 14.67 11.86 3.73
C GLN A 190 14.81 11.31 2.31
N SER A 191 14.36 10.08 2.07
CA SER A 191 14.41 9.47 0.74
C SER A 191 13.54 10.21 -0.29
N LEU A 192 12.37 10.72 0.12
CA LEU A 192 11.51 11.56 -0.71
C LEU A 192 12.19 12.92 -1.00
N ARG A 193 12.87 13.53 -0.01
CA ARG A 193 13.64 14.77 -0.20
C ARG A 193 14.78 14.60 -1.20
N ASP A 194 15.45 13.46 -1.13
CA ASP A 194 16.59 13.12 -1.98
C ASP A 194 16.19 12.59 -3.38
N GLY A 195 14.90 12.39 -3.64
CA GLY A 195 14.40 11.82 -4.89
C GLY A 195 14.88 10.39 -5.14
N LYS A 196 14.98 9.57 -4.07
CA LYS A 196 15.42 8.18 -4.14
C LYS A 196 14.44 7.32 -4.94
N SER A 197 14.91 6.19 -5.47
CA SER A 197 14.06 5.23 -6.20
C SER A 197 12.93 4.69 -5.31
N PHE A 198 11.83 4.27 -5.92
CA PHE A 198 10.69 3.69 -5.21
C PHE A 198 11.09 2.51 -4.31
N ASN A 199 12.03 1.68 -4.75
CA ASN A 199 12.52 0.54 -3.97
C ASN A 199 13.30 0.98 -2.74
N GLU A 200 14.12 2.02 -2.85
CA GLU A 200 14.86 2.59 -1.71
C GLU A 200 13.90 3.20 -0.70
N ILE A 201 12.90 3.97 -1.16
CA ILE A 201 11.88 4.56 -0.27
C ILE A 201 11.07 3.45 0.43
N ALA A 202 10.60 2.46 -0.32
CA ALA A 202 9.83 1.34 0.24
C ALA A 202 10.66 0.42 1.15
N GLY A 203 11.97 0.37 0.96
CA GLY A 203 12.93 -0.38 1.77
C GLY A 203 13.35 0.32 3.05
N CYS A 204 12.88 1.54 3.32
CA CYS A 204 13.23 2.32 4.51
C CYS A 204 12.94 1.58 5.81
N ARG A 205 13.90 1.64 6.74
CA ARG A 205 13.80 0.96 8.04
C ARG A 205 13.80 1.95 9.18
N THR A 206 13.11 1.58 10.26
CA THR A 206 13.14 2.31 11.53
C THR A 206 14.59 2.47 12.03
N ARG A 207 14.82 3.49 12.86
CA ARG A 207 16.14 3.84 13.38
C ARG A 207 16.88 2.67 14.03
N ASP A 208 16.16 1.74 14.66
CA ASP A 208 16.71 0.53 15.27
C ASP A 208 16.89 -0.63 14.25
N GLY A 209 16.53 -0.44 12.99
CA GLY A 209 16.64 -1.41 11.91
C GLY A 209 15.73 -2.62 12.01
N LYS A 210 14.85 -2.70 13.02
CA LYS A 210 14.04 -3.92 13.29
C LYS A 210 12.86 -4.06 12.36
N LYS A 211 12.22 -2.94 11.98
CA LYS A 211 11.01 -2.93 11.13
C LYS A 211 11.20 -2.04 9.91
N GLY A 212 10.42 -2.25 8.87
CA GLY A 212 10.23 -1.27 7.81
C GLY A 212 9.42 -0.08 8.35
N GLU A 213 9.71 1.13 7.91
CA GLU A 213 8.91 2.30 8.29
C GLU A 213 7.48 2.18 7.76
N LEU A 214 7.29 1.59 6.56
CA LEU A 214 5.96 1.26 6.02
C LEU A 214 5.22 0.23 6.87
N ASP A 215 5.95 -0.74 7.46
CA ASP A 215 5.33 -1.72 8.37
C ASP A 215 4.83 -1.07 9.66
N VAL A 216 5.48 0.01 10.11
CA VAL A 216 5.01 0.84 11.25
C VAL A 216 3.77 1.64 10.87
N TRP A 217 3.68 2.12 9.62
CA TRP A 217 2.50 2.82 9.13
C TRP A 217 1.28 1.89 9.03
N GLY A 218 1.50 0.61 8.77
CA GLY A 218 0.46 -0.40 8.54
C GLY A 218 0.43 -0.93 7.10
N THR A 219 1.17 -0.28 6.18
CA THR A 219 1.45 -0.82 4.85
C THR A 219 2.62 -1.78 4.95
N THR A 220 2.45 -3.05 4.56
CA THR A 220 3.61 -3.95 4.58
C THR A 220 4.60 -3.57 3.48
N SER A 221 5.90 -3.54 3.82
CA SER A 221 6.97 -3.29 2.83
C SER A 221 6.87 -4.27 1.64
N LYS A 222 6.50 -5.51 1.89
CA LYS A 222 6.23 -6.52 0.85
C LYS A 222 5.05 -6.14 -0.05
N GLY A 223 3.96 -5.64 0.52
CA GLY A 223 2.79 -5.17 -0.23
C GLY A 223 3.15 -3.99 -1.14
N MET A 224 3.89 -3.02 -0.61
CA MET A 224 4.36 -1.87 -1.38
C MET A 224 5.30 -2.27 -2.53
N MET A 225 6.28 -3.17 -2.29
CA MET A 225 7.17 -3.68 -3.33
C MET A 225 6.39 -4.37 -4.47
N SER A 226 5.38 -5.18 -4.14
CA SER A 226 4.51 -5.81 -5.15
C SER A 226 3.76 -4.78 -6.01
N VAL A 227 3.31 -3.67 -5.43
CA VAL A 227 2.67 -2.57 -6.17
C VAL A 227 3.68 -1.89 -7.09
N ILE A 228 4.89 -1.60 -6.61
CA ILE A 228 5.98 -0.98 -7.39
C ILE A 228 6.38 -1.86 -8.58
N GLU A 229 6.55 -3.16 -8.38
CA GLU A 229 6.92 -4.09 -9.47
C GLU A 229 5.87 -4.12 -10.58
N ARG A 230 4.58 -4.11 -10.22
CA ARG A 230 3.48 -4.05 -11.20
C ARG A 230 3.47 -2.72 -11.96
N PHE A 231 3.76 -1.62 -11.29
CA PHE A 231 3.86 -0.31 -11.92
C PHE A 231 4.99 -0.32 -12.97
N LYS A 232 6.19 -0.75 -12.61
CA LYS A 232 7.35 -0.85 -13.51
C LYS A 232 7.07 -1.76 -14.72
N GLY A 233 6.47 -2.93 -14.50
CA GLY A 233 6.13 -3.84 -15.58
C GLY A 233 5.19 -3.24 -16.63
N ARG A 234 4.33 -2.29 -16.25
CA ARG A 234 3.45 -1.57 -17.17
C ARG A 234 4.15 -0.47 -17.93
N GLU A 235 5.00 0.32 -17.25
CA GLU A 235 5.81 1.34 -17.94
C GLU A 235 6.69 0.70 -19.02
N ASP A 236 7.30 -0.46 -18.73
CA ASP A 236 8.08 -1.21 -19.71
C ASP A 236 7.23 -1.73 -20.87
N THR A 237 6.00 -2.17 -20.60
CA THR A 237 5.06 -2.61 -21.63
C THR A 237 4.61 -1.45 -22.51
N ALA A 238 4.24 -0.31 -21.92
CA ALA A 238 3.85 0.89 -22.65
C ALA A 238 5.00 1.37 -23.58
N ARG A 239 6.21 1.48 -23.06
CA ARG A 239 7.39 1.84 -23.88
C ARG A 239 7.64 0.89 -25.06
N LYS A 240 7.42 -0.41 -24.87
CA LYS A 240 7.57 -1.39 -25.96
C LYS A 240 6.50 -1.23 -27.04
N ILE A 241 5.27 -0.89 -26.66
CA ILE A 241 4.18 -0.62 -27.59
C ILE A 241 4.49 0.64 -28.41
N ASP A 242 4.91 1.73 -27.75
CA ASP A 242 5.26 3.00 -28.41
C ASP A 242 6.40 2.81 -29.41
N GLN A 243 7.37 1.92 -29.14
CA GLN A 243 8.46 1.62 -30.06
C GLN A 243 8.05 0.75 -31.26
N GLN A 244 6.87 0.14 -31.23
CA GLN A 244 6.35 -0.73 -32.30
C GLN A 244 5.35 0.00 -33.24
N ILE A 245 4.96 1.22 -32.93
CA ILE A 245 4.10 2.05 -33.80
C ILE A 245 5.04 2.79 -34.77
N PRO A 246 5.08 2.41 -36.08
CA PRO A 246 5.84 3.18 -37.05
C PRO A 246 5.14 4.54 -37.28
N GLU A 247 5.94 5.61 -37.42
CA GLU A 247 5.46 6.93 -37.83
C GLU A 247 4.78 6.93 -39.21
#